data_214e63214716b60141dd62da61964871
#
_entry.id   214e63214716b60141dd62da61964871
#
_cell.length_a   1.000
_cell.length_b   1.000
_cell.length_c   1.000
_cell.angle_alpha   90.00
_cell.angle_beta   90.00
_cell.angle_gamma   90.00
#
_symmetry.space_group_name_H-M   'P 1'
#
loop_
_entity.id
_entity.type
_entity.pdbx_description
1 polymer ?
#
loop_
_entity_poly.entity_id
_entity_poly.type
_entity_poly.pdbx_seq_one_letter_code
_entity_poly.pdbx_strand_id
1 'polypeptide(L)'
;MRLIFTLITLLAVYSMPSMADEARPVYVEIIEQQGAQYLLKWKIPPVMPDRQEPAVELSHSSCRLAGNGVSGRPAGLVGRKLFRCEQANPAFSIRLIYPNSNPALTSLIVFKPLVGDPVQVFSGPEKTTIEMPLASSSNDVAKQYTVAGLEHIL
;
A
#
# COMPACT_ATOMS: atom_id res chain seq x y z
N MET A 1 50.97 16.50 -6.00
CA MET A 1 50.60 15.08 -5.88
C MET A 1 50.09 14.69 -4.51
N ARG A 2 50.75 15.04 -3.40
CA ARG A 2 50.30 14.67 -2.05
C ARG A 2 48.91 15.23 -1.66
N LEU A 3 48.58 16.48 -2.01
CA LEU A 3 47.29 17.12 -1.73
C LEU A 3 46.12 16.45 -2.47
N ILE A 4 46.31 15.98 -3.68
CA ILE A 4 45.27 15.27 -4.45
C ILE A 4 44.97 13.90 -3.84
N PHE A 5 46.01 13.20 -3.37
CA PHE A 5 45.83 11.91 -2.70
C PHE A 5 45.04 12.05 -1.38
N THR A 6 45.32 13.11 -0.62
CA THR A 6 44.58 13.37 0.66
C THR A 6 43.12 13.73 0.41
N LEU A 7 42.81 14.44 -0.68
CA LEU A 7 41.46 14.81 -1.05
C LEU A 7 40.63 13.58 -1.48
N ILE A 8 41.26 12.66 -2.26
CA ILE A 8 40.59 11.43 -2.72
C ILE A 8 40.34 10.48 -1.55
N THR A 9 41.27 10.38 -0.59
CA THR A 9 41.05 9.55 0.60
C THR A 9 39.94 10.13 1.51
N LEU A 10 39.84 11.46 1.61
CA LEU A 10 38.79 12.10 2.39
C LEU A 10 37.39 11.86 1.75
N LEU A 11 37.29 11.92 0.41
CA LEU A 11 36.02 11.61 -0.29
C LEU A 11 35.61 10.14 -0.14
N ALA A 12 36.56 9.22 -0.13
CA ALA A 12 36.25 7.77 -0.02
C ALA A 12 35.73 7.36 1.38
N VAL A 13 36.05 8.14 2.43
CA VAL A 13 35.58 7.87 3.81
C VAL A 13 34.12 8.33 4.00
N TYR A 14 33.64 9.25 3.17
CA TYR A 14 32.26 9.78 3.27
C TYR A 14 31.22 8.96 2.47
N SER A 15 31.62 7.95 1.71
CA SER A 15 30.69 7.01 1.08
C SER A 15 30.22 5.96 2.09
N MET A 16 29.44 6.39 3.11
CA MET A 16 28.67 5.47 3.91
C MET A 16 27.61 4.84 3.00
N PRO A 17 27.48 3.49 3.01
CA PRO A 17 26.35 2.87 2.33
C PRO A 17 25.09 3.44 2.93
N SER A 18 24.35 4.26 2.17
CA SER A 18 22.98 4.61 2.50
C SER A 18 22.21 3.30 2.48
N MET A 19 21.91 2.77 3.65
CA MET A 19 20.89 1.73 3.78
C MET A 19 19.56 2.44 3.47
N ALA A 20 19.19 2.44 2.19
CA ALA A 20 17.85 2.81 1.80
C ALA A 20 16.92 1.84 2.55
N ASP A 21 16.18 2.36 3.50
CA ASP A 21 15.14 1.62 4.19
C ASP A 21 14.16 1.14 3.12
N GLU A 22 14.13 -0.17 2.88
CA GLU A 22 13.16 -0.79 1.98
C GLU A 22 11.78 -0.72 2.62
N ALA A 23 11.25 0.47 2.79
CA ALA A 23 9.89 0.70 3.27
C ALA A 23 8.89 0.23 2.21
N ARG A 24 8.75 -1.10 2.10
CA ARG A 24 7.72 -1.69 1.24
C ARG A 24 6.37 -1.37 1.81
N PRO A 25 5.47 -0.74 1.04
CA PRO A 25 4.14 -0.42 1.53
C PRO A 25 3.31 -1.69 1.78
N VAL A 26 2.30 -1.57 2.62
CA VAL A 26 1.17 -2.50 2.61
C VAL A 26 0.51 -2.38 1.24
N TYR A 27 0.53 -3.45 0.46
CA TYR A 27 -0.07 -3.48 -0.87
C TYR A 27 -1.46 -4.11 -0.81
N VAL A 28 -2.47 -3.41 -1.31
CA VAL A 28 -3.85 -3.88 -1.37
C VAL A 28 -4.35 -3.77 -2.81
N GLU A 29 -4.87 -4.86 -3.35
CA GLU A 29 -5.45 -4.93 -4.69
C GLU A 29 -6.91 -5.33 -4.58
N ILE A 30 -7.79 -4.56 -5.21
CA ILE A 30 -9.21 -4.84 -5.32
C ILE A 30 -9.51 -5.09 -6.79
N ILE A 31 -10.03 -6.27 -7.11
CA ILE A 31 -10.37 -6.67 -8.47
C ILE A 31 -11.88 -6.84 -8.55
N GLU A 32 -12.52 -6.00 -9.35
CA GLU A 32 -13.92 -6.17 -9.66
C GLU A 32 -14.10 -7.40 -10.55
N GLN A 33 -15.14 -8.21 -10.26
CA GLN A 33 -15.51 -9.39 -11.00
C GLN A 33 -16.97 -9.29 -11.44
N GLN A 34 -17.38 -10.14 -12.35
CA GLN A 34 -18.79 -10.20 -12.78
C GLN A 34 -19.74 -10.48 -11.60
N GLY A 35 -20.96 -9.96 -11.67
CA GLY A 35 -21.99 -10.17 -10.65
C GLY A 35 -21.74 -9.38 -9.36
N ALA A 36 -21.20 -8.17 -9.47
CA ALA A 36 -20.89 -7.29 -8.34
C ALA A 36 -20.05 -7.97 -7.25
N GLN A 37 -19.09 -8.78 -7.66
CA GLN A 37 -18.13 -9.42 -6.78
C GLN A 37 -16.81 -8.64 -6.80
N TYR A 38 -16.14 -8.57 -5.64
CA TYR A 38 -14.87 -7.87 -5.44
C TYR A 38 -13.88 -8.78 -4.74
N LEU A 39 -12.79 -9.12 -5.43
CA LEU A 39 -11.70 -9.88 -4.86
C LEU A 39 -10.67 -8.92 -4.28
N LEU A 40 -10.62 -8.85 -2.97
CA LEU A 40 -9.62 -8.10 -2.20
C LEU A 40 -8.42 -9.02 -1.96
N LYS A 41 -7.24 -8.60 -2.39
CA LYS A 41 -5.95 -9.25 -2.11
C LYS A 41 -5.05 -8.25 -1.41
N TRP A 42 -4.21 -8.73 -0.48
CA TRP A 42 -3.23 -7.87 0.14
C TRP A 42 -1.93 -8.61 0.42
N LYS A 43 -0.87 -7.82 0.50
CA LYS A 43 0.45 -8.26 0.92
C LYS A 43 0.99 -7.29 1.97
N ILE A 44 1.39 -7.82 3.11
CA ILE A 44 2.03 -7.09 4.19
C ILE A 44 3.51 -7.43 4.16
N PRO A 45 4.42 -6.43 4.19
CA PRO A 45 5.86 -6.67 4.15
C PRO A 45 6.35 -7.40 5.40
N PRO A 46 7.47 -8.16 5.30
CA PRO A 46 7.99 -8.96 6.40
C PRO A 46 8.64 -8.15 7.53
N VAL A 47 8.72 -6.84 7.39
CA VAL A 47 9.23 -5.92 8.43
C VAL A 47 8.30 -5.83 9.64
N MET A 48 7.04 -6.27 9.49
CA MET A 48 6.09 -6.35 10.59
C MET A 48 6.43 -7.52 11.51
N PRO A 49 6.50 -7.30 12.84
CA PRO A 49 6.57 -8.39 13.79
C PRO A 49 5.34 -9.30 13.71
N ASP A 50 5.53 -10.59 13.99
CA ASP A 50 4.44 -11.56 14.01
C ASP A 50 3.28 -11.10 14.91
N ARG A 51 2.06 -11.26 14.43
CA ARG A 51 0.80 -10.88 15.11
C ARG A 51 0.58 -9.36 15.27
N GLN A 52 1.37 -8.54 14.59
CA GLN A 52 1.16 -7.09 14.54
C GLN A 52 0.67 -6.63 13.17
N GLU A 53 0.48 -7.55 12.26
CA GLU A 53 -0.02 -7.26 10.92
C GLU A 53 -1.44 -6.70 10.98
N PRO A 54 -1.76 -5.70 10.14
CA PRO A 54 -3.10 -5.16 10.07
C PRO A 54 -4.08 -6.17 9.46
N ALA A 55 -5.28 -6.21 10.01
CA ALA A 55 -6.42 -6.77 9.29
C ALA A 55 -6.82 -5.80 8.17
N VAL A 56 -7.02 -6.35 6.97
CA VAL A 56 -7.48 -5.57 5.81
C VAL A 56 -8.97 -5.81 5.59
N GLU A 57 -9.76 -4.73 5.59
CA GLU A 57 -11.20 -4.79 5.45
C GLU A 57 -11.68 -3.84 4.34
N LEU A 58 -12.66 -4.30 3.59
CA LEU A 58 -13.46 -3.46 2.70
C LEU A 58 -14.71 -3.02 3.45
N SER A 59 -14.93 -1.73 3.53
CA SER A 59 -16.07 -1.14 4.22
C SER A 59 -17.06 -0.54 3.22
N HIS A 60 -18.22 -1.18 3.11
CA HIS A 60 -19.40 -0.68 2.42
C HIS A 60 -20.64 -1.41 2.94
N SER A 61 -21.73 -0.67 3.16
CA SER A 61 -22.95 -1.20 3.80
C SER A 61 -23.65 -2.29 2.98
N SER A 62 -23.54 -2.24 1.65
CA SER A 62 -24.15 -3.22 0.73
C SER A 62 -23.24 -4.39 0.37
N CYS A 63 -22.01 -4.47 0.92
CA CYS A 63 -21.06 -5.53 0.61
C CYS A 63 -20.95 -6.53 1.75
N ARG A 64 -21.03 -7.82 1.44
CA ARG A 64 -20.93 -8.92 2.41
C ARG A 64 -19.77 -9.82 2.07
N LEU A 65 -19.05 -10.26 3.10
CA LEU A 65 -17.97 -11.23 2.94
C LEU A 65 -18.54 -12.58 2.46
N ALA A 66 -18.03 -13.07 1.32
CA ALA A 66 -18.42 -14.35 0.73
C ALA A 66 -17.34 -15.43 0.91
N GLY A 67 -16.09 -15.04 1.18
CA GLY A 67 -14.99 -15.99 1.42
C GLY A 67 -13.71 -15.27 1.84
N ASN A 68 -12.83 -15.98 2.54
CA ASN A 68 -11.54 -15.47 2.96
C ASN A 68 -10.45 -16.54 2.95
N GLY A 69 -9.20 -16.10 2.94
CA GLY A 69 -8.02 -16.94 3.09
C GLY A 69 -6.79 -16.08 3.39
N VAL A 70 -5.97 -16.53 4.33
CA VAL A 70 -4.71 -15.87 4.71
C VAL A 70 -3.61 -16.90 4.75
N SER A 71 -2.43 -16.57 4.23
CA SER A 71 -1.25 -17.43 4.30
C SER A 71 -0.01 -16.58 4.59
N GLY A 72 0.76 -16.98 5.58
CA GLY A 72 2.11 -16.46 5.82
C GLY A 72 3.09 -17.03 4.79
N ARG A 73 4.06 -16.19 4.37
CA ARG A 73 5.19 -16.57 3.50
C ARG A 73 6.45 -15.89 4.02
N PRO A 74 7.66 -16.41 3.70
CA PRO A 74 8.91 -15.75 4.05
C PRO A 74 9.01 -14.29 3.58
N ALA A 75 8.26 -13.93 2.51
CA ALA A 75 8.21 -12.57 1.95
C ALA A 75 7.06 -11.71 2.52
N GLY A 76 6.49 -12.06 3.67
CA GLY A 76 5.39 -11.34 4.32
C GLY A 76 4.07 -12.10 4.32
N LEU A 77 3.05 -11.51 4.96
CA LEU A 77 1.70 -12.04 5.01
C LEU A 77 0.95 -11.73 3.71
N VAL A 78 0.29 -12.75 3.16
CA VAL A 78 -0.56 -12.61 1.97
C VAL A 78 -1.97 -13.08 2.32
N GLY A 79 -2.96 -12.27 2.00
CA GLY A 79 -4.34 -12.63 2.25
C GLY A 79 -5.26 -12.29 1.07
N ARG A 80 -6.46 -12.86 1.14
CA ARG A 80 -7.54 -12.60 0.18
C ARG A 80 -8.89 -12.66 0.86
N LYS A 81 -9.82 -11.83 0.41
CA LYS A 81 -11.24 -11.87 0.78
C LYS A 81 -12.07 -11.68 -0.48
N LEU A 82 -13.18 -12.41 -0.58
CA LEU A 82 -14.17 -12.22 -1.64
C LEU A 82 -15.39 -11.55 -1.03
N PHE A 83 -15.80 -10.45 -1.62
CA PHE A 83 -17.03 -9.73 -1.24
C PHE A 83 -18.06 -9.82 -2.37
N ARG A 84 -19.32 -9.83 -1.98
CA ARG A 84 -20.45 -9.66 -2.88
C ARG A 84 -21.22 -8.42 -2.45
N CYS A 85 -21.43 -7.49 -3.38
CA CYS A 85 -22.17 -6.27 -3.18
C CYS A 85 -23.54 -6.31 -3.86
N GLU A 86 -24.48 -5.49 -3.41
CA GLU A 86 -25.81 -5.41 -4.04
C GLU A 86 -25.79 -4.64 -5.35
N GLN A 87 -24.80 -3.74 -5.50
CA GLN A 87 -24.63 -2.92 -6.68
C GLN A 87 -23.20 -3.05 -7.22
N ALA A 88 -23.06 -2.90 -8.53
CA ALA A 88 -21.76 -2.76 -9.18
C ALA A 88 -21.18 -1.37 -8.88
N ASN A 89 -19.84 -1.30 -8.78
CA ASN A 89 -19.07 -0.07 -8.56
C ASN A 89 -19.54 0.79 -7.35
N PRO A 90 -19.70 0.22 -6.15
CA PRO A 90 -20.03 0.99 -4.95
C PRO A 90 -18.83 1.84 -4.54
N ALA A 91 -19.06 3.05 -4.02
CA ALA A 91 -18.03 3.80 -3.32
C ALA A 91 -17.66 3.06 -2.02
N PHE A 92 -16.45 2.56 -1.92
CA PHE A 92 -15.99 1.82 -0.75
C PHE A 92 -14.69 2.41 -0.19
N SER A 93 -14.42 2.09 1.07
CA SER A 93 -13.15 2.39 1.70
C SER A 93 -12.43 1.12 2.13
N ILE A 94 -11.09 1.19 2.16
CA ILE A 94 -10.25 0.14 2.72
C ILE A 94 -9.80 0.59 4.10
N ARG A 95 -9.97 -0.30 5.07
CA ARG A 95 -9.51 -0.10 6.45
C ARG A 95 -8.37 -1.04 6.77
N LEU A 96 -7.29 -0.48 7.28
CA LEU A 96 -6.16 -1.20 7.83
C LEU A 96 -6.26 -1.13 9.37
N ILE A 97 -6.60 -2.24 9.99
CA ILE A 97 -6.83 -2.32 11.44
C ILE A 97 -5.60 -2.95 12.08
N TYR A 98 -4.74 -2.12 12.66
CA TYR A 98 -3.55 -2.56 13.38
C TYR A 98 -3.94 -2.98 14.80
N PRO A 99 -3.41 -4.09 15.34
CA PRO A 99 -3.65 -4.52 16.73
C PRO A 99 -3.20 -3.49 17.76
N ASN A 100 -2.13 -2.76 17.46
CA ASN A 100 -1.57 -1.70 18.30
C ASN A 100 -1.54 -0.39 17.50
N SER A 101 -0.39 -0.04 16.95
CA SER A 101 -0.20 1.15 16.11
C SER A 101 0.45 0.78 14.79
N ASN A 102 0.22 1.58 13.76
CA ASN A 102 0.97 1.45 12.51
C ASN A 102 2.45 1.82 12.77
N PRO A 103 3.42 0.93 12.48
CA PRO A 103 4.84 1.21 12.62
C PRO A 103 5.40 2.05 11.46
N ALA A 104 4.72 3.12 11.08
CA ALA A 104 5.05 4.02 9.98
C ALA A 104 5.02 3.37 8.57
N LEU A 105 4.24 2.31 8.38
CA LEU A 105 4.05 1.73 7.05
C LEU A 105 3.07 2.55 6.21
N THR A 106 3.52 2.93 5.03
CA THR A 106 2.66 3.47 3.98
C THR A 106 1.79 2.39 3.35
N SER A 107 0.77 2.76 2.61
CA SER A 107 -0.10 1.82 1.90
C SER A 107 -0.29 2.23 0.45
N LEU A 108 -0.31 1.24 -0.43
CA LEU A 108 -0.65 1.38 -1.84
C LEU A 108 -1.88 0.53 -2.13
N ILE A 109 -2.99 1.19 -2.45
CA ILE A 109 -4.25 0.55 -2.80
C ILE A 109 -4.47 0.68 -4.30
N VAL A 110 -4.75 -0.44 -4.97
CA VAL A 110 -5.03 -0.49 -6.41
C VAL A 110 -6.41 -1.10 -6.62
N PHE A 111 -7.31 -0.35 -7.23
CA PHE A 111 -8.61 -0.85 -7.69
C PHE A 111 -8.56 -1.12 -9.19
N LYS A 112 -8.94 -2.33 -9.59
CA LYS A 112 -9.05 -2.77 -10.97
C LYS A 112 -10.52 -3.00 -11.30
N PRO A 113 -11.21 -2.03 -11.92
CA PRO A 113 -12.58 -2.21 -12.37
C PRO A 113 -12.66 -3.22 -13.54
N LEU A 114 -13.83 -3.79 -13.78
CA LEU A 114 -14.10 -4.63 -14.96
C LEU A 114 -13.95 -3.82 -16.25
N VAL A 115 -14.31 -2.54 -16.22
CA VAL A 115 -14.26 -1.64 -17.37
C VAL A 115 -13.64 -0.33 -16.92
N GLY A 116 -12.66 0.17 -17.66
CA GLY A 116 -11.92 1.40 -17.35
C GLY A 116 -10.52 1.14 -16.83
N ASP A 117 -9.84 2.21 -16.49
CA ASP A 117 -8.44 2.18 -16.03
C ASP A 117 -8.35 1.86 -14.53
N PRO A 118 -7.28 1.20 -14.10
CA PRO A 118 -7.01 1.00 -12.68
C PRO A 118 -6.85 2.33 -11.93
N VAL A 119 -7.42 2.37 -10.74
CA VAL A 119 -7.32 3.51 -9.82
C VAL A 119 -6.30 3.16 -8.74
N GLN A 120 -5.35 4.06 -8.47
CA GLN A 120 -4.33 3.88 -7.45
C GLN A 120 -4.43 5.00 -6.41
N VAL A 121 -4.32 4.61 -5.14
CA VAL A 121 -4.24 5.56 -4.02
C VAL A 121 -3.05 5.18 -3.16
N PHE A 122 -2.13 6.12 -3.00
CA PHE A 122 -1.04 6.01 -2.04
C PHE A 122 -1.43 6.75 -0.76
N SER A 123 -1.15 6.17 0.39
CA SER A 123 -1.51 6.74 1.69
C SER A 123 -0.36 6.64 2.69
N GLY A 124 -0.11 7.73 3.39
CA GLY A 124 0.84 7.77 4.50
C GLY A 124 0.41 6.92 5.68
N PRO A 125 1.31 6.71 6.65
CA PRO A 125 1.08 5.81 7.78
C PRO A 125 0.00 6.31 8.75
N GLU A 126 -0.32 7.60 8.74
CA GLU A 126 -1.34 8.23 9.59
C GLU A 126 -2.77 7.88 9.17
N LYS A 127 -2.96 7.50 7.88
CA LYS A 127 -4.28 7.14 7.34
C LYS A 127 -4.47 5.63 7.32
N THR A 128 -5.33 5.14 8.19
CA THR A 128 -5.72 3.73 8.25
C THR A 128 -7.06 3.43 7.57
N THR A 129 -7.78 4.47 7.16
CA THR A 129 -9.01 4.36 6.35
C THR A 129 -8.81 5.15 5.06
N ILE A 130 -8.82 4.46 3.94
CA ILE A 130 -8.52 5.00 2.63
C ILE A 130 -9.78 4.88 1.75
N GLU A 131 -10.33 6.01 1.35
CA GLU A 131 -11.47 6.05 0.43
C GLU A 131 -11.00 5.83 -1.01
N MET A 132 -11.71 4.99 -1.74
CA MET A 132 -11.41 4.75 -3.15
C MET A 132 -12.24 5.70 -4.01
N PRO A 133 -11.59 6.57 -4.81
CA PRO A 133 -12.30 7.42 -5.76
C PRO A 133 -12.95 6.57 -6.86
N LEU A 134 -14.14 6.94 -7.27
CA LEU A 134 -14.87 6.26 -8.36
C LEU A 134 -14.20 6.43 -9.73
N ALA A 135 -13.37 7.47 -9.89
CA ALA A 135 -12.55 7.70 -11.08
C ALA A 135 -11.25 8.40 -10.66
N SER A 136 -10.13 8.03 -11.26
CA SER A 136 -8.87 8.77 -11.08
C SER A 136 -8.69 9.77 -12.19
N SER A 137 -8.29 11.02 -11.86
CA SER A 137 -7.67 11.90 -12.84
C SER A 137 -6.15 11.66 -12.84
N SER A 138 -5.52 11.70 -14.01
CA SER A 138 -4.06 11.58 -14.14
C SER A 138 -3.30 12.64 -13.31
N ASN A 139 -3.91 13.79 -13.08
CA ASN A 139 -3.36 14.86 -12.26
C ASN A 139 -3.34 14.50 -10.76
N ASP A 140 -4.32 13.75 -10.25
CA ASP A 140 -4.38 13.35 -8.86
C ASP A 140 -3.27 12.34 -8.54
N VAL A 141 -3.01 11.42 -9.46
CA VAL A 141 -1.93 10.43 -9.33
C VAL A 141 -0.56 11.13 -9.28
N ALA A 142 -0.29 12.05 -10.22
CA ALA A 142 0.96 12.80 -10.25
C ALA A 142 1.18 13.62 -8.98
N LYS A 143 0.13 14.27 -8.46
CA LYS A 143 0.18 15.06 -7.22
C LYS A 143 0.48 14.18 -6.00
N GLN A 144 -0.14 13.01 -5.90
CA GLN A 144 0.11 12.06 -4.79
C GLN A 144 1.56 11.60 -4.75
N TYR A 145 2.14 11.24 -5.90
CA TYR A 145 3.55 10.83 -5.96
C TYR A 145 4.51 11.97 -5.67
N THR A 146 4.17 13.21 -6.08
CA THR A 146 5.01 14.39 -5.79
C THR A 146 5.04 14.69 -4.30
N VAL A 147 3.89 14.66 -3.63
CA VAL A 147 3.80 14.89 -2.17
C VAL A 147 4.53 13.80 -1.41
N ALA A 148 4.30 12.53 -1.73
CA ALA A 148 4.98 11.41 -1.09
C ALA A 148 6.51 11.46 -1.28
N GLY A 149 6.98 11.89 -2.46
CA GLY A 149 8.41 12.07 -2.72
C GLY A 149 9.04 13.22 -1.92
N LEU A 150 8.30 14.29 -1.70
CA LEU A 150 8.76 15.44 -0.90
C LEU A 150 8.85 15.11 0.60
N GLU A 151 7.91 14.36 1.15
CA GLU A 151 7.93 13.92 2.55
C GLU A 151 9.08 12.97 2.88
N HIS A 152 9.63 12.28 1.88
CA HIS A 152 10.81 11.42 2.07
C HIS A 152 12.14 12.16 2.04
N ILE A 153 12.17 13.42 1.62
CA ILE A 153 13.40 14.21 1.44
C ILE A 153 13.58 15.23 2.59
N LEU A 154 12.54 15.52 3.34
CA LEU A 154 12.53 16.47 4.46
C LEU A 154 12.58 15.74 5.81
#